data_11edf1a77b764b50661a7762deec9c15
#
_entry.id   11edf1a77b764b50661a7762deec9c15
#
_cell.length_a   1.000
_cell.length_b   1.000
_cell.length_c   1.000
_cell.angle_alpha   90.00
_cell.angle_beta   90.00
_cell.angle_gamma   90.00
#
_symmetry.space_group_name_H-M   'P 1'
#
loop_
_entity.id
_entity.type
_entity.pdbx_description
1 polymer ?
#
loop_
_entity_poly.entity_id
_entity_poly.type
_entity_poly.pdbx_seq_one_letter_code
_entity_poly.pdbx_strand_id
1 'polypeptide(L)'
;MRQTIAFLFFLLMPLTIQAQAEREIIPVDWKEVKKVAEQDPQRIKDLVARLSANKIDTTMTWQERILAFYGQSYLESNDDTGEGVMDLDKLMNEKKYEECLSAAKKVLNKNPLSLKALRHAAFSIGYMVKDSTHHYDVTISEGQVYYNRMNRIFNTIATTGDGSKEHPFYVTSVSDEYMFMRYYLDLWEISKQYATDNCDIIELKETSKYYSQKLIYFEITRVMERWKSMFE
;
A
#
# COMPACT_ATOMS: atom_id res chain seq x y z
N MET A 1 7.08 55.60 11.79
CA MET A 1 7.31 54.57 12.80
C MET A 1 6.38 53.40 12.56
N ARG A 2 6.67 52.58 11.57
CA ARG A 2 5.91 51.35 11.25
C ARG A 2 6.76 50.46 10.33
N GLN A 3 7.90 49.94 10.74
CA GLN A 3 8.68 49.01 9.94
C GLN A 3 9.74 48.25 10.77
N THR A 4 9.43 47.78 11.97
CA THR A 4 10.42 47.06 12.77
C THR A 4 9.90 45.86 13.57
N ILE A 5 8.76 45.26 13.14
CA ILE A 5 8.20 44.09 13.86
C ILE A 5 8.16 42.82 12.97
N ALA A 6 8.54 42.90 11.69
CA ALA A 6 8.47 41.74 10.78
C ALA A 6 9.72 40.85 10.72
N PHE A 7 10.78 41.16 11.47
CA PHE A 7 12.07 40.47 11.31
C PHE A 7 12.47 39.55 12.49
N LEU A 8 11.62 39.40 13.51
CA LEU A 8 11.95 38.60 14.69
C LEU A 8 11.27 37.23 14.77
N PHE A 9 10.47 36.85 13.78
CA PHE A 9 9.77 35.56 13.79
C PHE A 9 10.44 34.45 12.96
N PHE A 10 11.56 34.75 12.29
CA PHE A 10 12.25 33.79 11.41
C PHE A 10 13.47 33.10 12.04
N LEU A 11 13.77 33.36 13.32
CA LEU A 11 15.02 32.91 13.97
C LEU A 11 14.84 31.88 15.10
N LEU A 12 13.62 31.30 15.21
CA LEU A 12 13.35 30.24 16.20
C LEU A 12 12.57 29.06 15.56
N MET A 13 12.86 28.71 14.32
CA MET A 13 12.66 27.31 13.93
C MET A 13 13.85 26.54 14.50
N PRO A 14 13.65 25.67 15.51
CA PRO A 14 14.69 24.72 15.82
C PRO A 14 14.96 23.96 14.54
N LEU A 15 16.19 23.97 14.08
CA LEU A 15 16.74 22.95 13.22
C LEU A 15 16.63 21.62 14.02
N THR A 16 15.43 21.08 14.10
CA THR A 16 15.31 19.65 14.31
C THR A 16 15.88 19.02 13.04
N ILE A 17 17.21 18.89 13.02
CA ILE A 17 17.82 17.73 12.43
C ILE A 17 17.23 16.59 13.27
N GLN A 18 16.02 16.14 12.89
CA GLN A 18 15.63 14.79 13.20
C GLN A 18 16.70 13.95 12.51
N ALA A 19 17.72 13.55 13.28
CA ALA A 19 18.39 12.31 12.99
C ALA A 19 17.24 11.35 12.69
N GLN A 20 17.09 10.90 11.44
CA GLN A 20 16.25 9.76 11.14
C GLN A 20 16.81 8.67 12.05
N ALA A 21 16.12 8.43 13.17
CA ALA A 21 16.40 7.26 13.97
C ALA A 21 16.41 6.13 12.94
N GLU A 22 17.52 5.37 12.89
CA GLU A 22 17.64 4.25 11.97
C GLU A 22 16.38 3.44 12.11
N ARG A 23 15.57 3.46 11.05
CA ARG A 23 14.27 2.80 11.05
C ARG A 23 14.55 1.32 11.13
N GLU A 24 14.06 0.66 12.17
CA GLU A 24 14.18 -0.79 12.29
C GLU A 24 13.54 -1.43 11.05
N ILE A 25 14.35 -2.17 10.29
CA ILE A 25 13.92 -2.96 9.15
C ILE A 25 13.53 -4.35 9.67
N ILE A 26 12.32 -4.77 9.38
CA ILE A 26 11.76 -6.06 9.78
C ILE A 26 11.43 -6.86 8.52
N PRO A 27 12.37 -7.65 7.99
CA PRO A 27 12.14 -8.45 6.80
C PRO A 27 11.05 -9.50 7.02
N VAL A 28 10.38 -9.92 5.96
CA VAL A 28 9.34 -10.94 6.02
C VAL A 28 9.98 -12.33 6.05
N ASP A 29 9.73 -13.09 7.10
CA ASP A 29 10.02 -14.52 7.12
C ASP A 29 8.87 -15.28 6.45
N TRP A 30 9.00 -15.53 5.14
CA TRP A 30 7.97 -16.21 4.36
C TRP A 30 7.66 -17.63 4.87
N LYS A 31 8.63 -18.32 5.45
CA LYS A 31 8.43 -19.67 6.00
C LYS A 31 7.53 -19.62 7.22
N GLU A 32 7.80 -18.70 8.14
CA GLU A 32 6.97 -18.54 9.33
C GLU A 32 5.58 -17.97 8.97
N VAL A 33 5.50 -16.98 8.06
CA VAL A 33 4.21 -16.44 7.58
C VAL A 33 3.35 -17.54 6.98
N LYS A 34 3.90 -18.37 6.08
CA LYS A 34 3.20 -19.50 5.46
C LYS A 34 2.75 -20.51 6.49
N LYS A 35 3.64 -20.90 7.38
CA LYS A 35 3.34 -21.85 8.46
C LYS A 35 2.18 -21.38 9.34
N VAL A 36 2.17 -20.11 9.76
CA VAL A 36 1.06 -19.56 10.56
C VAL A 36 -0.22 -19.55 9.75
N ALA A 37 -0.18 -19.15 8.46
CA ALA A 37 -1.36 -19.13 7.60
C ALA A 37 -1.97 -20.54 7.40
N GLU A 38 -1.13 -21.59 7.31
CA GLU A 38 -1.58 -22.97 7.15
C GLU A 38 -2.06 -23.59 8.48
N GLN A 39 -1.38 -23.32 9.59
CA GLN A 39 -1.69 -23.93 10.89
C GLN A 39 -2.74 -23.20 11.70
N ASP A 40 -2.82 -21.88 11.55
CA ASP A 40 -3.78 -21.02 12.28
C ASP A 40 -4.34 -19.92 11.36
N PRO A 41 -5.12 -20.30 10.33
CA PRO A 41 -5.70 -19.33 9.40
C PRO A 41 -6.66 -18.35 10.10
N GLN A 42 -7.23 -18.73 11.25
CA GLN A 42 -8.10 -17.83 12.01
C GLN A 42 -7.32 -16.68 12.62
N ARG A 43 -6.12 -16.91 13.13
CA ARG A 43 -5.23 -15.85 13.59
C ARG A 43 -4.93 -14.83 12.51
N ILE A 44 -4.66 -15.28 11.27
CA ILE A 44 -4.46 -14.36 10.14
C ILE A 44 -5.72 -13.53 9.91
N LYS A 45 -6.90 -14.14 9.86
CA LYS A 45 -8.18 -13.44 9.66
C LYS A 45 -8.44 -12.40 10.75
N ASP A 46 -8.16 -12.72 11.99
CA ASP A 46 -8.34 -11.79 13.13
C ASP A 46 -7.38 -10.59 13.02
N LEU A 47 -6.12 -10.83 12.65
CA LEU A 47 -5.14 -9.77 12.43
C LEU A 47 -5.50 -8.90 11.21
N VAL A 48 -6.00 -9.50 10.13
CA VAL A 48 -6.51 -8.77 8.96
C VAL A 48 -7.70 -7.89 9.35
N ALA A 49 -8.63 -8.39 10.15
CA ALA A 49 -9.76 -7.60 10.63
C ALA A 49 -9.31 -6.40 11.47
N ARG A 50 -8.32 -6.58 12.35
CA ARG A 50 -7.71 -5.49 13.14
C ARG A 50 -6.99 -4.46 12.25
N LEU A 51 -6.17 -4.91 11.28
CA LEU A 51 -5.42 -4.03 10.39
C LEU A 51 -6.36 -3.25 9.45
N SER A 52 -7.46 -3.87 9.00
CA SER A 52 -8.44 -3.27 8.09
C SER A 52 -9.56 -2.48 8.80
N ALA A 53 -9.60 -2.44 10.12
CA ALA A 53 -10.64 -1.74 10.87
C ALA A 53 -10.71 -0.24 10.50
N ASN A 54 -11.90 0.38 10.58
CA ASN A 54 -12.06 1.82 10.30
C ASN A 54 -11.21 2.67 11.24
N LYS A 55 -11.24 2.34 12.53
CA LYS A 55 -10.41 2.98 13.55
C LYS A 55 -9.08 2.23 13.65
N ILE A 56 -7.98 2.98 13.69
CA ILE A 56 -6.65 2.39 13.85
C ILE A 56 -6.52 1.67 15.19
N ASP A 57 -6.05 0.42 15.14
CA ASP A 57 -5.64 -0.32 16.33
C ASP A 57 -4.17 0.00 16.64
N THR A 58 -3.96 0.85 17.63
CA THR A 58 -2.62 1.29 18.04
C THR A 58 -1.87 0.24 18.86
N THR A 59 -2.53 -0.85 19.24
CA THR A 59 -1.91 -1.96 19.99
C THR A 59 -1.26 -2.99 19.08
N MET A 60 -1.53 -2.96 17.76
CA MET A 60 -0.87 -3.87 16.82
C MET A 60 0.62 -3.58 16.70
N THR A 61 1.43 -4.61 16.95
CA THR A 61 2.87 -4.59 16.68
C THR A 61 3.17 -4.60 15.18
N TRP A 62 4.39 -4.28 14.79
CA TRP A 62 4.82 -4.38 13.40
C TRP A 62 4.79 -5.83 12.89
N GLN A 63 5.19 -6.79 13.72
CA GLN A 63 5.14 -8.22 13.40
C GLN A 63 3.69 -8.68 13.15
N GLU A 64 2.71 -8.23 13.95
CA GLU A 64 1.30 -8.53 13.71
C GLU A 64 0.79 -7.93 12.41
N ARG A 65 1.22 -6.70 12.05
CA ARG A 65 0.85 -6.06 10.77
C ARG A 65 1.47 -6.78 9.58
N ILE A 66 2.74 -7.17 9.69
CA ILE A 66 3.44 -7.99 8.71
C ILE A 66 2.69 -9.31 8.53
N LEU A 67 2.40 -10.01 9.63
CA LEU A 67 1.69 -11.28 9.59
C LEU A 67 0.28 -11.13 8.99
N ALA A 68 -0.45 -10.05 9.29
CA ALA A 68 -1.75 -9.76 8.69
C ALA A 68 -1.65 -9.59 7.16
N PHE A 69 -0.79 -8.68 6.71
CA PHE A 69 -0.71 -8.32 5.29
C PHE A 69 -0.14 -9.44 4.43
N TYR A 70 0.98 -10.03 4.84
CA TYR A 70 1.62 -11.09 4.07
C TYR A 70 0.94 -12.44 4.26
N GLY A 71 0.44 -12.74 5.46
CA GLY A 71 -0.24 -14.01 5.78
C GLY A 71 -1.56 -14.16 5.04
N GLN A 72 -2.32 -13.07 4.86
CA GLN A 72 -3.56 -13.15 4.09
C GLN A 72 -3.31 -13.61 2.64
N SER A 73 -2.12 -13.38 2.06
CA SER A 73 -1.80 -13.83 0.70
C SER A 73 -1.78 -15.36 0.53
N TYR A 74 -1.76 -16.11 1.63
CA TYR A 74 -1.84 -17.58 1.66
C TYR A 74 -3.27 -18.10 1.93
N LEU A 75 -4.24 -17.23 2.20
CA LEU A 75 -5.63 -17.65 2.37
C LEU A 75 -6.31 -17.82 1.01
N GLU A 76 -7.10 -18.88 0.85
CA GLU A 76 -7.79 -19.23 -0.41
C GLU A 76 -8.71 -18.13 -0.96
N SER A 77 -9.27 -17.28 -0.09
CA SER A 77 -10.16 -16.19 -0.48
C SER A 77 -9.46 -14.99 -1.12
N ASN A 78 -8.12 -15.00 -1.19
CA ASN A 78 -7.32 -13.83 -1.53
C ASN A 78 -6.84 -13.83 -2.97
N ASP A 79 -7.76 -13.79 -3.92
CA ASP A 79 -7.43 -13.66 -5.34
C ASP A 79 -7.46 -12.18 -5.76
N ASP A 80 -6.25 -11.55 -5.76
CA ASP A 80 -6.05 -10.20 -6.28
C ASP A 80 -5.99 -10.18 -7.83
N THR A 81 -6.05 -11.34 -8.49
CA THR A 81 -5.99 -11.48 -9.95
C THR A 81 -7.38 -11.67 -10.59
N GLY A 82 -8.43 -11.77 -9.78
CA GLY A 82 -9.79 -12.02 -10.26
C GLY A 82 -10.36 -10.89 -11.12
N GLU A 83 -11.35 -11.24 -11.99
CA GLU A 83 -12.00 -10.32 -12.92
C GLU A 83 -12.41 -8.98 -12.27
N GLY A 84 -12.93 -9.01 -11.04
CA GLY A 84 -13.37 -7.80 -10.32
C GLY A 84 -12.25 -6.80 -10.04
N VAL A 85 -11.01 -7.25 -9.87
CA VAL A 85 -9.84 -6.37 -9.64
C VAL A 85 -9.35 -5.76 -10.95
N MET A 86 -9.43 -6.52 -12.05
CA MET A 86 -9.01 -6.04 -13.38
C MET A 86 -9.92 -4.92 -13.91
N ASP A 87 -11.19 -4.96 -13.60
CA ASP A 87 -12.18 -3.99 -14.09
C ASP A 87 -12.10 -2.61 -13.40
N LEU A 88 -11.48 -2.52 -12.22
CA LEU A 88 -11.44 -1.27 -11.45
C LEU A 88 -10.78 -0.11 -12.20
N ASP A 89 -9.66 -0.36 -12.88
CA ASP A 89 -8.96 0.68 -13.66
C ASP A 89 -9.82 1.13 -14.86
N LYS A 90 -10.50 0.18 -15.52
CA LYS A 90 -11.38 0.49 -16.62
C LYS A 90 -12.55 1.38 -16.18
N LEU A 91 -13.26 0.99 -15.12
CA LEU A 91 -14.37 1.77 -14.57
C LEU A 91 -13.92 3.17 -14.14
N MET A 92 -12.76 3.28 -13.52
CA MET A 92 -12.18 4.58 -13.13
C MET A 92 -11.87 5.46 -14.35
N ASN A 93 -11.26 4.89 -15.40
CA ASN A 93 -10.93 5.61 -16.64
C ASN A 93 -12.19 6.04 -17.42
N GLU A 94 -13.25 5.24 -17.36
CA GLU A 94 -14.57 5.55 -17.94
C GLU A 94 -15.37 6.52 -17.06
N LYS A 95 -14.83 6.99 -15.92
CA LYS A 95 -15.47 7.87 -14.94
C LYS A 95 -16.75 7.29 -14.32
N LYS A 96 -16.89 5.96 -14.30
CA LYS A 96 -18.01 5.23 -13.69
C LYS A 96 -17.74 5.03 -12.20
N TYR A 97 -17.74 6.13 -11.45
CA TYR A 97 -17.24 6.14 -10.07
C TYR A 97 -18.11 5.32 -9.11
N GLU A 98 -19.44 5.34 -9.25
CA GLU A 98 -20.34 4.52 -8.42
C GLU A 98 -20.13 3.01 -8.67
N GLU A 99 -20.04 2.61 -9.93
CA GLU A 99 -19.78 1.23 -10.32
C GLU A 99 -18.40 0.79 -9.84
N CYS A 100 -17.39 1.66 -9.98
CA CYS A 100 -16.03 1.41 -9.48
C CYS A 100 -16.01 1.24 -7.96
N LEU A 101 -16.70 2.10 -7.20
CA LEU A 101 -16.83 1.96 -5.74
C LEU A 101 -17.52 0.65 -5.37
N SER A 102 -18.61 0.31 -6.05
CA SER A 102 -19.34 -0.95 -5.81
C SER A 102 -18.44 -2.17 -6.07
N ALA A 103 -17.71 -2.18 -7.18
CA ALA A 103 -16.77 -3.24 -7.52
C ALA A 103 -15.62 -3.33 -6.51
N ALA A 104 -15.03 -2.20 -6.12
CA ALA A 104 -13.98 -2.14 -5.12
C ALA A 104 -14.45 -2.70 -3.76
N LYS A 105 -15.66 -2.36 -3.31
CA LYS A 105 -16.26 -2.91 -2.09
C LYS A 105 -16.41 -4.44 -2.16
N LYS A 106 -16.79 -5.00 -3.33
CA LYS A 106 -16.88 -6.47 -3.51
C LYS A 106 -15.51 -7.13 -3.38
N VAL A 107 -14.46 -6.53 -3.94
CA VAL A 107 -13.07 -7.02 -3.76
C VAL A 107 -12.68 -6.95 -2.30
N LEU A 108 -12.93 -5.82 -1.61
CA LEU A 108 -12.58 -5.61 -0.22
C LEU A 108 -13.32 -6.54 0.76
N ASN A 109 -14.49 -7.04 0.39
CA ASN A 109 -15.18 -8.06 1.19
C ASN A 109 -14.45 -9.41 1.18
N LYS A 110 -13.71 -9.73 0.11
CA LYS A 110 -12.91 -10.94 -0.01
C LYS A 110 -11.47 -10.72 0.46
N ASN A 111 -10.88 -9.60 0.05
CA ASN A 111 -9.52 -9.17 0.38
C ASN A 111 -9.54 -7.77 0.99
N PRO A 112 -9.71 -7.63 2.31
CA PRO A 112 -9.81 -6.32 2.98
C PRO A 112 -8.56 -5.44 2.88
N LEU A 113 -7.42 -6.03 2.52
CA LEU A 113 -6.12 -5.35 2.42
C LEU A 113 -5.65 -5.16 0.97
N SER A 114 -6.52 -5.37 -0.04
CA SER A 114 -6.20 -5.09 -1.45
C SER A 114 -5.91 -3.60 -1.64
N LEU A 115 -4.65 -3.24 -1.87
CA LEU A 115 -4.21 -1.86 -2.11
C LEU A 115 -4.93 -1.25 -3.31
N LYS A 116 -5.08 -2.03 -4.39
CA LYS A 116 -5.76 -1.58 -5.60
C LYS A 116 -7.22 -1.25 -5.33
N ALA A 117 -7.95 -2.11 -4.62
CA ALA A 117 -9.35 -1.86 -4.30
C ALA A 117 -9.54 -0.70 -3.31
N LEU A 118 -8.66 -0.58 -2.30
CA LEU A 118 -8.67 0.53 -1.35
C LEU A 118 -8.47 1.88 -2.06
N ARG A 119 -7.50 1.94 -2.98
CA ARG A 119 -7.27 3.14 -3.77
C ARG A 119 -8.51 3.50 -4.60
N HIS A 120 -9.08 2.54 -5.34
CA HIS A 120 -10.23 2.81 -6.19
C HIS A 120 -11.45 3.24 -5.39
N ALA A 121 -11.70 2.63 -4.22
CA ALA A 121 -12.77 3.07 -3.34
C ALA A 121 -12.56 4.51 -2.85
N ALA A 122 -11.36 4.84 -2.37
CA ALA A 122 -11.04 6.20 -1.89
C ALA A 122 -11.18 7.25 -3.00
N PHE A 123 -10.65 6.96 -4.19
CA PHE A 123 -10.63 7.92 -5.31
C PHE A 123 -12.01 8.06 -5.94
N SER A 124 -12.79 6.99 -6.09
CA SER A 124 -14.17 7.07 -6.57
C SER A 124 -14.99 8.02 -5.70
N ILE A 125 -14.93 7.86 -4.38
CA ILE A 125 -15.61 8.77 -3.45
C ILE A 125 -15.09 10.20 -3.60
N GLY A 126 -13.78 10.40 -3.69
CA GLY A 126 -13.19 11.72 -3.89
C GLY A 126 -13.67 12.43 -5.16
N TYR A 127 -13.84 11.69 -6.26
CA TYR A 127 -14.38 12.25 -7.51
C TYR A 127 -15.87 12.51 -7.41
N MET A 128 -16.66 11.63 -6.82
CA MET A 128 -18.10 11.84 -6.62
C MET A 128 -18.40 13.05 -5.73
N VAL A 129 -17.67 13.22 -4.64
CA VAL A 129 -17.83 14.39 -3.76
C VAL A 129 -17.45 15.70 -4.45
N LYS A 130 -16.52 15.68 -5.42
CA LYS A 130 -16.12 16.84 -6.22
C LYS A 130 -17.07 17.16 -7.37
N ASP A 131 -17.86 16.20 -7.81
CA ASP A 131 -18.83 16.40 -8.89
C ASP A 131 -20.02 17.21 -8.38
N SER A 132 -20.10 18.47 -8.82
CA SER A 132 -21.20 19.37 -8.46
C SER A 132 -22.46 19.17 -9.31
N THR A 133 -22.42 18.32 -10.34
CA THR A 133 -23.53 18.10 -11.28
C THR A 133 -24.48 16.98 -10.83
N HIS A 134 -23.99 16.10 -9.95
CA HIS A 134 -24.75 14.98 -9.41
C HIS A 134 -24.70 14.99 -7.88
N HIS A 135 -25.76 14.51 -7.28
CA HIS A 135 -25.79 14.27 -5.83
C HIS A 135 -25.56 12.78 -5.57
N TYR A 136 -24.44 12.46 -4.93
CA TYR A 136 -24.10 11.10 -4.53
C TYR A 136 -24.25 10.94 -3.02
N ASP A 137 -24.77 9.79 -2.59
CA ASP A 137 -24.90 9.47 -1.15
C ASP A 137 -23.55 8.92 -0.62
N VAL A 138 -22.53 9.76 -0.68
CA VAL A 138 -21.17 9.47 -0.15
C VAL A 138 -20.58 10.72 0.49
N THR A 139 -19.70 10.51 1.44
CA THR A 139 -19.01 11.59 2.16
C THR A 139 -17.50 11.50 2.03
N ILE A 140 -16.81 12.63 2.11
CA ILE A 140 -15.34 12.65 2.08
C ILE A 140 -14.73 11.82 3.22
N SER A 141 -15.41 11.72 4.36
CA SER A 141 -14.97 10.92 5.50
C SER A 141 -14.96 9.42 5.20
N GLU A 142 -15.88 8.90 4.37
CA GLU A 142 -15.85 7.52 3.91
C GLU A 142 -14.63 7.26 3.01
N GLY A 143 -14.33 8.17 2.08
CA GLY A 143 -13.11 8.10 1.26
C GLY A 143 -11.85 8.08 2.11
N GLN A 144 -11.82 8.89 3.18
CA GLN A 144 -10.69 8.95 4.12
C GLN A 144 -10.47 7.64 4.87
N VAL A 145 -11.52 6.85 5.14
CA VAL A 145 -11.37 5.50 5.76
C VAL A 145 -10.55 4.58 4.86
N TYR A 146 -10.88 4.50 3.56
CA TYR A 146 -10.14 3.66 2.61
C TYR A 146 -8.69 4.15 2.43
N TYR A 147 -8.50 5.45 2.32
CA TYR A 147 -7.18 6.06 2.25
C TYR A 147 -6.31 5.74 3.48
N ASN A 148 -6.88 5.83 4.68
CA ASN A 148 -6.16 5.52 5.92
C ASN A 148 -5.81 4.03 6.02
N ARG A 149 -6.66 3.11 5.53
CA ARG A 149 -6.34 1.68 5.44
C ARG A 149 -5.19 1.44 4.48
N MET A 150 -5.21 2.06 3.30
CA MET A 150 -4.14 1.98 2.32
C MET A 150 -2.80 2.44 2.91
N ASN A 151 -2.78 3.57 3.62
CA ASN A 151 -1.57 4.08 4.27
C ASN A 151 -1.02 3.14 5.35
N ARG A 152 -1.88 2.42 6.08
CA ARG A 152 -1.43 1.41 7.06
C ARG A 152 -0.68 0.27 6.38
N ILE A 153 -1.15 -0.17 5.21
CA ILE A 153 -0.49 -1.21 4.43
C ILE A 153 0.84 -0.68 3.86
N PHE A 154 0.86 0.53 3.31
CA PHE A 154 2.09 1.15 2.84
C PHE A 154 3.14 1.26 3.95
N ASN A 155 2.75 1.67 5.16
CA ASN A 155 3.64 1.70 6.30
C ASN A 155 4.15 0.29 6.67
N THR A 156 3.32 -0.75 6.50
CA THR A 156 3.73 -2.13 6.72
C THR A 156 4.78 -2.57 5.69
N ILE A 157 4.55 -2.31 4.39
CA ILE A 157 5.53 -2.57 3.33
C ILE A 157 6.83 -1.80 3.60
N ALA A 158 6.71 -0.52 3.89
CA ALA A 158 7.85 0.33 4.17
C ALA A 158 8.70 -0.14 5.37
N THR A 159 8.12 -0.85 6.35
CA THR A 159 8.85 -1.40 7.50
C THR A 159 9.74 -2.60 7.11
N THR A 160 9.47 -3.25 5.98
CA THR A 160 10.20 -4.47 5.57
C THR A 160 11.54 -4.21 4.91
N GLY A 161 11.79 -2.99 4.44
CA GLY A 161 13.03 -2.64 3.74
C GLY A 161 13.20 -1.15 3.55
N ASP A 162 14.25 -0.78 2.85
CA ASP A 162 14.54 0.58 2.39
C ASP A 162 14.60 0.68 0.85
N GLY A 163 14.33 -0.43 0.15
CA GLY A 163 14.35 -0.53 -1.30
C GLY A 163 15.74 -0.68 -1.90
N SER A 164 16.78 -0.84 -1.08
CA SER A 164 18.12 -1.22 -1.54
C SER A 164 18.16 -2.69 -1.92
N LYS A 165 19.26 -3.11 -2.55
CA LYS A 165 19.51 -4.52 -2.87
C LYS A 165 19.62 -5.39 -1.62
N GLU A 166 20.20 -4.85 -0.56
CA GLU A 166 20.41 -5.52 0.71
C GLU A 166 19.13 -5.62 1.54
N HIS A 167 18.23 -4.64 1.37
CA HIS A 167 16.98 -4.51 2.11
C HIS A 167 15.81 -4.15 1.18
N PRO A 168 15.40 -5.06 0.27
CA PRO A 168 14.30 -4.81 -0.66
C PRO A 168 12.98 -4.63 0.10
N PHE A 169 12.02 -3.91 -0.50
CA PHE A 169 10.65 -3.91 0.00
C PHE A 169 9.96 -5.23 -0.35
N TYR A 170 9.25 -5.81 0.59
CA TYR A 170 8.49 -7.03 0.37
C TYR A 170 7.09 -6.71 -0.14
N VAL A 171 6.61 -7.48 -1.12
CA VAL A 171 5.26 -7.32 -1.70
C VAL A 171 4.58 -8.67 -1.93
N THR A 172 3.26 -8.66 -2.09
CA THR A 172 2.47 -9.87 -2.35
C THR A 172 2.01 -9.97 -3.80
N SER A 173 2.11 -8.88 -4.55
CA SER A 173 1.72 -8.81 -5.97
C SER A 173 2.50 -7.70 -6.70
N VAL A 174 2.61 -7.82 -8.01
CA VAL A 174 3.17 -6.75 -8.88
C VAL A 174 2.34 -5.47 -8.76
N SER A 175 1.04 -5.58 -8.51
CA SER A 175 0.18 -4.42 -8.27
C SER A 175 0.61 -3.64 -7.03
N ASP A 176 1.06 -4.33 -5.96
CA ASP A 176 1.52 -3.68 -4.73
C ASP A 176 2.79 -2.85 -4.95
N GLU A 177 3.72 -3.34 -5.81
CA GLU A 177 4.92 -2.58 -6.18
C GLU A 177 4.57 -1.21 -6.75
N TYR A 178 3.74 -1.21 -7.82
CA TYR A 178 3.33 0.02 -8.48
C TYR A 178 2.48 0.93 -7.59
N MET A 179 1.62 0.35 -6.75
CA MET A 179 0.82 1.11 -5.81
C MET A 179 1.71 1.79 -4.76
N PHE A 180 2.68 1.05 -4.20
CA PHE A 180 3.62 1.57 -3.23
C PHE A 180 4.54 2.63 -3.82
N MET A 181 5.12 2.37 -5.00
CA MET A 181 5.95 3.36 -5.71
C MET A 181 5.20 4.66 -5.94
N ARG A 182 4.00 4.59 -6.53
CA ARG A 182 3.26 5.78 -6.97
C ARG A 182 2.65 6.57 -5.81
N TYR A 183 2.04 5.89 -4.85
CA TYR A 183 1.21 6.55 -3.83
C TYR A 183 1.89 6.71 -2.47
N TYR A 184 3.03 6.04 -2.26
CA TYR A 184 3.80 6.20 -1.04
C TYR A 184 5.16 6.87 -1.28
N LEU A 185 5.87 6.46 -2.32
CA LEU A 185 7.19 7.00 -2.64
C LEU A 185 7.15 8.15 -3.67
N ASP A 186 6.00 8.46 -4.26
CA ASP A 186 5.81 9.48 -5.31
C ASP A 186 6.73 9.25 -6.54
N LEU A 187 6.82 7.98 -6.97
CA LEU A 187 7.61 7.54 -8.12
C LEU A 187 6.67 7.09 -9.24
N TRP A 188 6.62 7.85 -10.33
CA TRP A 188 5.62 7.64 -11.39
C TRP A 188 6.20 7.03 -12.66
N GLU A 189 7.44 7.33 -12.98
CA GLU A 189 8.07 6.95 -14.24
C GLU A 189 9.23 5.99 -14.02
N ILE A 190 9.18 4.87 -14.73
CA ILE A 190 10.25 3.88 -14.75
C ILE A 190 10.98 3.92 -16.08
N SER A 191 12.28 3.62 -16.05
CA SER A 191 13.13 3.49 -17.24
C SER A 191 13.16 2.04 -17.71
N LYS A 192 13.41 1.10 -16.78
CA LYS A 192 13.47 -0.34 -17.03
C LYS A 192 12.95 -1.12 -15.84
N GLN A 193 12.50 -2.35 -16.10
CA GLN A 193 12.13 -3.32 -15.08
C GLN A 193 12.64 -4.69 -15.51
N TYR A 194 13.22 -5.43 -14.58
CA TYR A 194 13.69 -6.79 -14.81
C TYR A 194 13.65 -7.57 -13.50
N ALA A 195 13.23 -8.83 -13.60
CA ALA A 195 13.10 -9.71 -12.47
C ALA A 195 14.25 -10.72 -12.40
N THR A 196 14.64 -11.08 -11.21
CA THR A 196 15.45 -12.26 -10.88
C THR A 196 14.53 -13.31 -10.23
N ASP A 197 15.09 -14.41 -9.70
CA ASP A 197 14.28 -15.50 -9.11
C ASP A 197 13.38 -15.04 -7.95
N ASN A 198 13.79 -14.04 -7.18
CA ASN A 198 13.07 -13.58 -5.98
C ASN A 198 13.04 -12.06 -5.82
N CYS A 199 13.53 -11.32 -6.79
CA CYS A 199 13.62 -9.86 -6.71
C CYS A 199 13.23 -9.21 -8.02
N ASP A 200 12.33 -8.23 -7.96
CA ASP A 200 12.05 -7.32 -9.06
C ASP A 200 12.88 -6.04 -8.88
N ILE A 201 13.53 -5.61 -9.95
CA ILE A 201 14.45 -4.48 -9.97
C ILE A 201 13.94 -3.44 -10.94
N ILE A 202 13.65 -2.26 -10.43
CA ILE A 202 13.07 -1.18 -11.22
C ILE A 202 14.07 0.00 -11.26
N GLU A 203 14.46 0.36 -12.48
CA GLU A 203 15.24 1.56 -12.73
C GLU A 203 14.30 2.75 -12.93
N LEU A 204 14.48 3.77 -12.12
CA LEU A 204 13.65 4.96 -12.09
C LEU A 204 14.16 6.01 -13.08
N LYS A 205 13.27 6.66 -13.84
CA LYS A 205 13.64 7.85 -14.64
C LYS A 205 14.00 9.01 -13.74
N GLU A 206 13.19 9.24 -12.71
CA GLU A 206 13.36 10.32 -11.75
C GLU A 206 13.27 9.78 -10.33
N THR A 207 13.87 10.46 -9.39
CA THR A 207 13.77 10.21 -7.96
C THR A 207 12.73 11.14 -7.36
N SER A 208 12.30 10.88 -6.11
CA SER A 208 11.39 11.74 -5.38
C SER A 208 12.03 12.25 -4.09
N LYS A 209 11.33 13.12 -3.38
CA LYS A 209 11.75 13.55 -2.03
C LYS A 209 11.67 12.42 -1.00
N TYR A 210 10.94 11.35 -1.31
CA TYR A 210 10.77 10.19 -0.42
C TYR A 210 11.70 9.03 -0.76
N TYR A 211 12.28 9.03 -1.98
CA TYR A 211 13.19 7.99 -2.44
C TYR A 211 14.23 8.57 -3.41
N SER A 212 15.50 8.58 -3.02
CA SER A 212 16.58 9.27 -3.73
C SER A 212 17.47 8.35 -4.57
N GLN A 213 17.27 7.02 -4.53
CA GLN A 213 18.07 6.06 -5.29
C GLN A 213 17.52 5.86 -6.71
N LYS A 214 18.38 5.51 -7.65
CA LYS A 214 18.00 5.24 -9.05
C LYS A 214 17.42 3.85 -9.28
N LEU A 215 17.76 2.91 -8.43
CA LEU A 215 17.24 1.54 -8.46
C LEU A 215 16.39 1.30 -7.21
N ILE A 216 15.26 0.67 -7.38
CA ILE A 216 14.42 0.19 -6.28
C ILE A 216 14.24 -1.32 -6.43
N TYR A 217 14.35 -2.03 -5.32
CA TYR A 217 14.28 -3.48 -5.26
C TYR A 217 13.04 -3.92 -4.48
N PHE A 218 12.29 -4.87 -5.07
CA PHE A 218 11.16 -5.53 -4.42
C PHE A 218 11.44 -7.02 -4.29
N GLU A 219 11.24 -7.56 -3.10
CA GLU A 219 11.26 -8.98 -2.85
C GLU A 219 9.93 -9.59 -3.29
N ILE A 220 9.96 -10.56 -4.22
CA ILE A 220 8.81 -11.09 -4.95
C ILE A 220 8.62 -12.60 -4.78
N THR A 221 9.18 -13.22 -3.75
CA THR A 221 9.04 -14.67 -3.52
C THR A 221 7.58 -15.11 -3.58
N ARG A 222 6.66 -14.36 -2.94
CA ARG A 222 5.24 -14.71 -2.94
C ARG A 222 4.59 -14.59 -4.32
N VAL A 223 5.01 -13.61 -5.11
CA VAL A 223 4.56 -13.43 -6.50
C VAL A 223 5.00 -14.64 -7.34
N MET A 224 6.26 -15.05 -7.20
CA MET A 224 6.82 -16.20 -7.93
C MET A 224 6.20 -17.54 -7.52
N GLU A 225 5.89 -17.74 -6.23
CA GLU A 225 5.14 -18.91 -5.76
C GLU A 225 3.78 -19.03 -6.42
N ARG A 226 3.02 -17.90 -6.49
CA ARG A 226 1.71 -17.86 -7.15
C ARG A 226 1.82 -18.16 -8.64
N TRP A 227 2.81 -17.60 -9.32
CA TRP A 227 3.01 -17.88 -10.73
C TRP A 227 3.27 -19.37 -10.98
N LYS A 228 4.15 -19.98 -10.21
CA LYS A 228 4.43 -21.42 -10.33
C LYS A 228 3.17 -22.26 -10.16
N SER A 229 2.35 -21.97 -9.15
CA SER A 229 1.11 -22.72 -8.89
C SER A 229 0.02 -22.58 -9.98
N MET A 230 0.12 -21.59 -10.88
CA MET A 230 -0.80 -21.47 -12.03
C MET A 230 -0.45 -22.39 -13.19
N PHE A 231 0.74 -22.96 -13.20
CA PHE A 231 1.25 -23.83 -14.27
C PHE A 231 1.44 -25.29 -13.85
N GLU A 232 1.19 -25.61 -12.58
CA GLU A 232 1.11 -26.95 -12.01
C GLU A 232 -0.34 -27.50 -12.03
#